data_d25d87354c90b0758f8abe40e23cadb2
#
_entry.id   d25d87354c90b0758f8abe40e23cadb2
#
_cell.length_a   1.000
_cell.length_b   1.000
_cell.length_c   1.000
_cell.angle_alpha   90.00
_cell.angle_beta   90.00
_cell.angle_gamma   90.00
#
_symmetry.space_group_name_H-M   'P 1'
#
loop_
_entity.id
_entity.type
_entity.pdbx_description
1 polymer ?
#
loop_
_entity_poly.entity_id
_entity_poly.type
_entity_poly.pdbx_seq_one_letter_code
_entity_poly.pdbx_strand_id
1 'polypeptide(L)'
;TSRRFDKEASDEIADIHGATGDAGRFNKLLLPRTALAGMQSAATALRTHHASNTLPWTLDGVGLLPATNYFPYMAEHRRLSIMFDQAREQFLNGYVAAQASAKTTLGDLYRENDYPSQDDLAGRISCEVTVWPLPDAGDFRVELGNEEEARIRKDIEQSVNDACSAAVRSLWQRVHDTVGAMHERLTKFHKDA
;
A
#
# COMPACT_ATOMS: atom_id res chain seq x y z
N THR A 1 11.11 -3.73 3.74
CA THR A 1 11.13 -5.13 3.21
C THR A 1 11.96 -6.02 4.10
N SER A 2 11.52 -7.25 4.34
CA SER A 2 12.27 -8.24 5.13
C SER A 2 13.45 -8.88 4.35
N ARG A 3 13.65 -8.51 3.09
CA ARG A 3 14.70 -9.04 2.21
C ARG A 3 15.53 -7.92 1.62
N ARG A 4 16.83 -8.17 1.45
CA ARG A 4 17.77 -7.27 0.80
C ARG A 4 18.59 -8.04 -0.21
N PHE A 5 18.81 -7.47 -1.37
CA PHE A 5 19.73 -7.99 -2.37
C PHE A 5 21.18 -7.89 -1.83
N ASP A 6 21.92 -8.98 -1.91
CA ASP A 6 23.32 -9.04 -1.58
C ASP A 6 24.13 -9.30 -2.86
N LYS A 7 24.82 -8.24 -3.31
CA LYS A 7 25.57 -8.30 -4.55
C LYS A 7 26.80 -9.21 -4.42
N GLU A 8 27.53 -9.10 -3.31
CA GLU A 8 28.75 -9.88 -3.10
C GLU A 8 28.45 -11.39 -3.07
N ALA A 9 27.42 -11.77 -2.31
CA ALA A 9 26.98 -13.17 -2.29
C ALA A 9 26.46 -13.65 -3.67
N SER A 10 25.87 -12.75 -4.45
CA SER A 10 25.44 -13.10 -5.82
C SER A 10 26.61 -13.31 -6.75
N ASP A 11 27.62 -12.43 -6.68
CA ASP A 11 28.84 -12.52 -7.48
C ASP A 11 29.67 -13.77 -7.10
N GLU A 12 29.80 -14.06 -5.80
CA GLU A 12 30.47 -15.27 -5.30
C GLU A 12 29.79 -16.56 -5.80
N ILE A 13 28.46 -16.62 -5.77
CA ILE A 13 27.70 -17.76 -6.33
C ILE A 13 27.94 -17.88 -7.83
N ALA A 14 27.95 -16.78 -8.57
CA ALA A 14 28.21 -16.79 -10.00
C ALA A 14 29.63 -17.30 -10.31
N ASP A 15 30.63 -16.84 -9.57
CA ASP A 15 32.04 -17.28 -9.73
C ASP A 15 32.22 -18.78 -9.44
N ILE A 16 31.61 -19.28 -8.35
CA ILE A 16 31.64 -20.71 -8.01
C ILE A 16 31.10 -21.60 -9.12
N HIS A 17 30.05 -21.11 -9.80
CA HIS A 17 29.38 -21.86 -10.87
C HIS A 17 29.85 -21.51 -12.29
N GLY A 18 30.84 -20.61 -12.44
CA GLY A 18 31.29 -20.12 -13.74
C GLY A 18 30.18 -19.40 -14.53
N ALA A 19 29.23 -18.79 -13.84
CA ALA A 19 28.11 -18.08 -14.42
C ALA A 19 28.38 -16.56 -14.53
N THR A 20 27.60 -15.87 -15.36
CA THR A 20 27.65 -14.40 -15.44
C THR A 20 26.95 -13.78 -14.24
N GLY A 21 27.39 -12.60 -13.76
CA GLY A 21 26.86 -11.93 -12.56
C GLY A 21 25.37 -11.57 -12.63
N ASP A 22 24.75 -11.64 -13.79
CA ASP A 22 23.31 -11.41 -14.03
C ASP A 22 22.48 -12.72 -14.14
N ALA A 23 23.13 -13.88 -14.03
CA ALA A 23 22.47 -15.19 -14.07
C ALA A 23 21.50 -15.44 -12.89
N GLY A 24 21.69 -14.73 -11.77
CA GLY A 24 20.84 -14.88 -10.61
C GLY A 24 20.99 -13.75 -9.60
N ARG A 25 20.08 -13.73 -8.60
CA ARG A 25 20.12 -12.73 -7.51
C ARG A 25 19.97 -13.42 -6.17
N PHE A 26 20.93 -13.28 -5.30
CA PHE A 26 20.82 -13.71 -3.92
C PHE A 26 20.15 -12.62 -3.08
N ASN A 27 19.04 -12.95 -2.41
CA ASN A 27 18.34 -12.06 -1.51
C ASN A 27 18.37 -12.62 -0.10
N LYS A 28 19.15 -12.02 0.78
CA LYS A 28 19.19 -12.40 2.19
C LYS A 28 17.93 -11.96 2.94
N LEU A 29 17.47 -12.79 3.85
CA LEU A 29 16.34 -12.51 4.71
C LEU A 29 16.84 -11.76 5.95
N LEU A 30 16.60 -10.45 6.02
CA LEU A 30 17.08 -9.61 7.12
C LEU A 30 16.41 -9.91 8.46
N LEU A 31 15.11 -10.25 8.45
CA LEU A 31 14.34 -10.55 9.65
C LEU A 31 13.47 -11.80 9.42
N PRO A 32 13.22 -12.60 10.44
CA PRO A 32 12.27 -13.71 10.36
C PRO A 32 10.91 -13.21 9.83
N ARG A 33 10.26 -14.00 9.00
CA ARG A 33 8.94 -13.62 8.44
C ARG A 33 7.91 -13.35 9.54
N THR A 34 8.00 -14.08 10.64
CA THR A 34 7.12 -13.93 11.81
C THR A 34 7.24 -12.57 12.48
N ALA A 35 8.43 -11.94 12.46
CA ALA A 35 8.65 -10.64 13.08
C ALA A 35 7.81 -9.51 12.44
N LEU A 36 7.54 -9.60 11.14
CA LEU A 36 6.78 -8.61 10.39
C LEU A 36 5.32 -9.00 10.14
N ALA A 37 4.93 -10.24 10.41
CA ALA A 37 3.65 -10.77 10.00
C ALA A 37 2.45 -9.97 10.57
N GLY A 38 2.48 -9.61 11.85
CA GLY A 38 1.42 -8.85 12.51
C GLY A 38 1.26 -7.45 11.89
N MET A 39 2.37 -6.74 11.71
CA MET A 39 2.38 -5.41 11.12
C MET A 39 1.94 -5.43 9.65
N GLN A 40 2.40 -6.42 8.87
CA GLN A 40 1.98 -6.58 7.47
C GLN A 40 0.49 -6.89 7.36
N SER A 41 -0.05 -7.71 8.25
CA SER A 41 -1.48 -8.03 8.30
C SER A 41 -2.31 -6.78 8.61
N ALA A 42 -1.92 -6.00 9.63
CA ALA A 42 -2.60 -4.76 10.00
C ALA A 42 -2.55 -3.71 8.88
N ALA A 43 -1.38 -3.54 8.22
CA ALA A 43 -1.24 -2.65 7.08
C ALA A 43 -2.08 -3.10 5.88
N THR A 44 -2.20 -4.41 5.65
CA THR A 44 -3.04 -4.95 4.59
C THR A 44 -4.52 -4.70 4.88
N ALA A 45 -4.96 -4.86 6.13
CA ALA A 45 -6.33 -4.58 6.54
C ALA A 45 -6.70 -3.11 6.28
N LEU A 46 -5.82 -2.16 6.62
CA LEU A 46 -6.02 -0.73 6.34
C LEU A 46 -6.14 -0.44 4.84
N ARG A 47 -5.22 -1.00 4.02
CA ARG A 47 -5.27 -0.82 2.56
C ARG A 47 -6.52 -1.42 1.95
N THR A 48 -6.90 -2.62 2.39
CA THR A 48 -8.12 -3.29 1.92
C THR A 48 -9.36 -2.49 2.30
N HIS A 49 -9.43 -1.99 3.55
CA HIS A 49 -10.52 -1.13 3.99
C HIS A 49 -10.62 0.13 3.11
N HIS A 50 -9.50 0.81 2.86
CA HIS A 50 -9.47 1.98 1.98
C HIS A 50 -9.96 1.63 0.57
N ALA A 51 -9.37 0.63 -0.07
CA ALA A 51 -9.71 0.25 -1.44
C ALA A 51 -11.16 -0.23 -1.61
N SER A 52 -11.74 -0.86 -0.59
CA SER A 52 -13.13 -1.35 -0.64
C SER A 52 -14.18 -0.27 -0.42
N ASN A 53 -13.82 0.84 0.23
CA ASN A 53 -14.76 1.91 0.60
C ASN A 53 -14.57 3.19 -0.21
N THR A 54 -13.56 3.24 -1.08
CA THR A 54 -13.30 4.38 -1.96
C THR A 54 -13.38 3.99 -3.42
N LEU A 55 -13.66 4.97 -4.27
CA LEU A 55 -13.58 4.85 -5.71
C LEU A 55 -12.23 5.40 -6.19
N PRO A 56 -11.67 4.90 -7.30
CA PRO A 56 -10.37 5.36 -7.78
C PRO A 56 -10.40 6.86 -8.11
N TRP A 57 -9.30 7.53 -7.78
CA TRP A 57 -9.02 8.90 -8.14
C TRP A 57 -7.79 8.98 -9.03
N THR A 58 -7.42 10.16 -9.49
CA THR A 58 -6.33 10.37 -10.46
C THR A 58 -4.92 10.04 -9.96
N LEU A 59 -4.74 9.94 -8.65
CA LEU A 59 -3.44 9.68 -8.00
C LEU A 59 -3.48 8.37 -7.21
N ASP A 60 -2.39 7.61 -7.26
CA ASP A 60 -2.22 6.40 -6.47
C ASP A 60 -2.33 6.68 -4.96
N GLY A 61 -3.08 5.86 -4.27
CA GLY A 61 -3.32 5.99 -2.83
C GLY A 61 -4.35 7.04 -2.45
N VAL A 62 -4.92 7.77 -3.43
CA VAL A 62 -6.03 8.70 -3.22
C VAL A 62 -7.32 8.05 -3.71
N GLY A 63 -8.37 8.14 -2.91
CA GLY A 63 -9.67 7.58 -3.26
C GLY A 63 -10.79 8.59 -3.04
N LEU A 64 -11.79 8.57 -3.92
CA LEU A 64 -13.01 9.34 -3.74
C LEU A 64 -13.90 8.62 -2.72
N LEU A 65 -14.11 9.23 -1.57
CA LEU A 65 -14.99 8.72 -0.52
C LEU A 65 -16.38 9.33 -0.66
N PRO A 66 -17.43 8.53 -0.94
CA PRO A 66 -18.79 9.03 -0.94
C PRO A 66 -19.18 9.59 0.44
N ALA A 67 -19.84 10.74 0.45
CA ALA A 67 -20.21 11.43 1.70
C ALA A 67 -21.05 10.54 2.64
N THR A 68 -21.91 9.69 2.08
CA THR A 68 -22.73 8.72 2.83
C THR A 68 -21.89 7.69 3.58
N ASN A 69 -20.68 7.40 3.11
CA ASN A 69 -19.77 6.41 3.70
C ASN A 69 -18.75 7.03 4.66
N TYR A 70 -18.73 8.35 4.80
CA TYR A 70 -17.69 9.03 5.61
C TYR A 70 -17.62 8.53 7.04
N PHE A 71 -18.74 8.52 7.77
CA PHE A 71 -18.73 8.13 9.18
C PHE A 71 -18.41 6.64 9.40
N PRO A 72 -19.01 5.70 8.67
CA PRO A 72 -18.64 4.27 8.76
C PRO A 72 -17.17 4.04 8.39
N TYR A 73 -16.69 4.68 7.33
CA TYR A 73 -15.29 4.59 6.91
C TYR A 73 -14.34 5.05 8.01
N MET A 74 -14.56 6.24 8.57
CA MET A 74 -13.69 6.80 9.61
C MET A 74 -13.74 6.03 10.92
N ALA A 75 -14.88 5.46 11.28
CA ALA A 75 -15.02 4.62 12.48
C ALA A 75 -14.15 3.35 12.34
N GLU A 76 -14.28 2.63 11.23
CA GLU A 76 -13.49 1.42 10.99
C GLU A 76 -12.00 1.75 10.77
N HIS A 77 -11.68 2.83 10.06
CA HIS A 77 -10.30 3.28 9.91
C HIS A 77 -9.62 3.51 11.26
N ARG A 78 -10.28 4.20 12.21
CA ARG A 78 -9.73 4.41 13.56
C ARG A 78 -9.47 3.10 14.28
N ARG A 79 -10.40 2.15 14.19
CA ARG A 79 -10.24 0.82 14.78
C ARG A 79 -9.01 0.10 14.22
N LEU A 80 -8.87 0.10 12.90
CA LEU A 80 -7.74 -0.53 12.20
C LEU A 80 -6.42 0.19 12.46
N SER A 81 -6.42 1.51 12.60
CA SER A 81 -5.23 2.30 12.98
C SER A 81 -4.72 1.92 14.36
N ILE A 82 -5.62 1.76 15.35
CA ILE A 82 -5.24 1.29 16.69
C ILE A 82 -4.57 -0.09 16.61
N MET A 83 -5.12 -1.02 15.82
CA MET A 83 -4.53 -2.34 15.62
C MET A 83 -3.15 -2.27 14.92
N PHE A 84 -3.00 -1.35 13.98
CA PHE A 84 -1.72 -1.11 13.32
C PHE A 84 -0.68 -0.56 14.30
N ASP A 85 -1.04 0.40 15.13
CA ASP A 85 -0.15 0.98 16.13
C ASP A 85 0.28 -0.07 17.17
N GLN A 86 -0.62 -0.92 17.62
CA GLN A 86 -0.29 -2.05 18.51
C GLN A 86 0.67 -3.03 17.85
N ALA A 87 0.43 -3.39 16.58
CA ALA A 87 1.32 -4.28 15.83
C ALA A 87 2.69 -3.64 15.57
N ARG A 88 2.73 -2.33 15.35
CA ARG A 88 3.96 -1.53 15.24
C ARG A 88 4.77 -1.57 16.53
N GLU A 89 4.13 -1.31 17.66
CA GLU A 89 4.79 -1.38 18.97
C GLU A 89 5.34 -2.76 19.28
N GLN A 90 4.57 -3.81 19.02
CA GLN A 90 5.03 -5.20 19.17
C GLN A 90 6.25 -5.50 18.28
N PHE A 91 6.23 -5.04 17.04
CA PHE A 91 7.37 -5.18 16.13
C PHE A 91 8.60 -4.43 16.65
N LEU A 92 8.45 -3.17 17.05
CA LEU A 92 9.57 -2.37 17.57
C LEU A 92 10.16 -2.98 18.86
N ASN A 93 9.32 -3.43 19.78
CA ASN A 93 9.77 -4.09 21.00
C ASN A 93 10.50 -5.41 20.75
N GLY A 94 10.09 -6.14 19.71
CA GLY A 94 10.74 -7.40 19.30
C GLY A 94 11.94 -7.23 18.37
N TYR A 95 12.22 -6.01 17.88
CA TYR A 95 13.18 -5.78 16.81
C TYR A 95 14.60 -6.19 17.15
N VAL A 96 15.09 -5.85 18.33
CA VAL A 96 16.46 -6.18 18.79
C VAL A 96 16.64 -7.71 18.89
N ALA A 97 15.65 -8.41 19.39
CA ALA A 97 15.68 -9.88 19.47
C ALA A 97 15.62 -10.51 18.05
N ALA A 98 14.84 -9.95 17.15
CA ALA A 98 14.76 -10.40 15.78
C ALA A 98 16.09 -10.17 15.02
N GLN A 99 16.76 -9.05 15.27
CA GLN A 99 18.10 -8.75 14.75
C GLN A 99 19.15 -9.73 15.28
N ALA A 100 19.14 -10.04 16.57
CA ALA A 100 20.05 -11.03 17.17
C ALA A 100 19.84 -12.43 16.54
N SER A 101 18.60 -12.83 16.33
CA SER A 101 18.25 -14.07 15.62
C SER A 101 18.74 -14.06 14.18
N ALA A 102 18.61 -12.94 13.49
CA ALA A 102 19.09 -12.78 12.11
C ALA A 102 20.61 -12.89 12.03
N LYS A 103 21.35 -12.38 13.01
CA LYS A 103 22.81 -12.52 13.09
C LYS A 103 23.23 -13.99 13.14
N THR A 104 22.53 -14.79 13.93
CA THR A 104 22.79 -16.24 14.00
C THR A 104 22.43 -16.95 12.69
N THR A 105 21.31 -16.55 12.05
CA THR A 105 20.83 -17.20 10.83
C THR A 105 21.67 -16.85 9.60
N LEU A 106 22.16 -15.63 9.52
CA LEU A 106 22.91 -15.12 8.36
C LEU A 106 24.42 -15.41 8.44
N GLY A 107 24.96 -15.67 9.65
CA GLY A 107 26.40 -15.88 9.80
C GLY A 107 27.22 -14.76 9.16
N ASP A 108 28.13 -15.09 8.27
CA ASP A 108 29.03 -14.13 7.58
C ASP A 108 28.27 -13.19 6.59
N LEU A 109 27.05 -13.50 6.22
CA LEU A 109 26.21 -12.61 5.43
C LEU A 109 25.58 -11.48 6.26
N TYR A 110 25.68 -11.53 7.59
CA TYR A 110 25.16 -10.48 8.45
C TYR A 110 25.99 -9.21 8.34
N ARG A 111 25.34 -8.09 8.12
CA ARG A 111 25.94 -6.76 8.11
C ARG A 111 25.10 -5.82 8.97
N GLU A 112 25.70 -5.22 9.97
CA GLU A 112 25.01 -4.31 10.90
C GLU A 112 24.38 -3.11 10.18
N ASN A 113 25.03 -2.59 9.14
CA ASN A 113 24.54 -1.48 8.32
C ASN A 113 23.26 -1.81 7.52
N ASP A 114 22.83 -3.07 7.48
CA ASP A 114 21.55 -3.45 6.86
C ASP A 114 20.37 -3.23 7.79
N TYR A 115 20.63 -2.93 9.07
CA TYR A 115 19.64 -2.78 10.11
C TYR A 115 19.59 -1.33 10.60
N PRO A 116 18.54 -0.58 10.26
CA PRO A 116 18.33 0.76 10.80
C PRO A 116 18.13 0.70 12.31
N SER A 117 18.37 1.82 12.99
CA SER A 117 18.09 1.92 14.42
C SER A 117 16.57 1.76 14.69
N GLN A 118 16.23 1.42 15.94
CA GLN A 118 14.83 1.32 16.35
C GLN A 118 14.11 2.65 16.21
N ASP A 119 14.79 3.77 16.49
CA ASP A 119 14.24 5.12 16.37
C ASP A 119 13.99 5.49 14.90
N ASP A 120 14.91 5.16 14.00
CA ASP A 120 14.70 5.33 12.55
C ASP A 120 13.50 4.55 12.04
N LEU A 121 13.32 3.31 12.52
CA LEU A 121 12.16 2.51 12.18
C LEU A 121 10.88 3.12 12.72
N ALA A 122 10.88 3.56 13.97
CA ALA A 122 9.73 4.20 14.60
C ALA A 122 9.27 5.45 13.82
N GLY A 123 10.21 6.24 13.31
CA GLY A 123 9.91 7.41 12.50
C GLY A 123 9.41 7.11 11.07
N ARG A 124 9.70 5.92 10.53
CA ARG A 124 9.33 5.54 9.15
C ARG A 124 8.04 4.72 9.04
N ILE A 125 7.56 4.19 10.16
CA ILE A 125 6.37 3.35 10.19
C ILE A 125 5.21 4.16 10.74
N SER A 126 4.40 4.73 9.86
CA SER A 126 3.19 5.47 10.21
C SER A 126 2.06 5.13 9.26
N CYS A 127 0.83 5.37 9.69
CA CYS A 127 -0.35 5.30 8.86
C CYS A 127 -1.25 6.49 9.21
N GLU A 128 -1.48 7.34 8.22
CA GLU A 128 -2.32 8.52 8.36
C GLU A 128 -3.36 8.54 7.23
N VAL A 129 -4.53 9.03 7.53
CA VAL A 129 -5.56 9.34 6.52
C VAL A 129 -5.89 10.82 6.60
N THR A 130 -5.81 11.47 5.45
CA THR A 130 -6.21 12.87 5.32
C THR A 130 -7.42 12.94 4.38
N VAL A 131 -8.44 13.65 4.80
CA VAL A 131 -9.65 13.87 4.00
C VAL A 131 -9.63 15.32 3.50
N TRP A 132 -9.72 15.47 2.19
CA TRP A 132 -9.72 16.78 1.55
C TRP A 132 -11.06 16.97 0.79
N PRO A 133 -11.58 18.19 0.73
CA PRO A 133 -12.70 18.49 -0.13
C PRO A 133 -12.32 18.28 -1.60
N LEU A 134 -13.30 17.98 -2.44
CA LEU A 134 -13.09 18.03 -3.87
C LEU A 134 -12.69 19.44 -4.30
N PRO A 135 -11.76 19.57 -5.25
CA PRO A 135 -11.45 20.87 -5.83
C PRO A 135 -12.71 21.54 -6.37
N ASP A 136 -12.96 22.77 -5.93
CA ASP A 136 -14.02 23.62 -6.47
C ASP A 136 -13.38 24.68 -7.35
N ALA A 137 -13.87 24.80 -8.57
CA ALA A 137 -13.44 25.82 -9.53
C ALA A 137 -13.65 27.26 -9.03
N GLY A 138 -14.55 27.45 -8.05
CA GLY A 138 -14.79 28.74 -7.41
C GLY A 138 -13.78 29.14 -6.32
N ASP A 139 -12.98 28.20 -5.80
CA ASP A 139 -12.00 28.45 -4.72
C ASP A 139 -10.59 28.84 -5.24
N PHE A 140 -10.49 29.24 -6.48
CA PHE A 140 -9.22 29.65 -7.07
C PHE A 140 -8.84 31.09 -6.62
N ARG A 141 -7.80 31.19 -5.79
CA ARG A 141 -7.42 32.42 -5.07
C ARG A 141 -6.33 33.25 -5.73
N VAL A 142 -6.00 33.00 -6.98
CA VAL A 142 -4.99 33.78 -7.71
C VAL A 142 -5.68 34.73 -8.65
N GLU A 143 -5.43 36.03 -8.50
CA GLU A 143 -5.88 37.06 -9.45
C GLU A 143 -5.06 36.93 -10.77
N LEU A 144 -5.57 36.07 -11.64
CA LEU A 144 -5.15 35.98 -13.04
C LEU A 144 -6.17 36.74 -13.88
N GLY A 145 -5.79 37.28 -15.01
CA GLY A 145 -6.74 37.98 -15.89
C GLY A 145 -7.94 37.08 -16.27
N ASN A 146 -9.11 37.68 -16.50
CA ASN A 146 -10.42 37.02 -16.67
C ASN A 146 -10.42 35.81 -17.63
N GLU A 147 -9.62 35.86 -18.70
CA GLU A 147 -9.55 34.76 -19.70
C GLU A 147 -8.82 33.52 -19.16
N GLU A 148 -7.68 33.73 -18.47
CA GLU A 148 -6.91 32.62 -17.90
C GLU A 148 -7.63 31.98 -16.72
N GLU A 149 -8.31 32.78 -15.90
CA GLU A 149 -9.16 32.30 -14.80
C GLU A 149 -10.32 31.42 -15.34
N ALA A 150 -10.99 31.86 -16.40
CA ALA A 150 -12.05 31.08 -17.03
C ALA A 150 -11.55 29.75 -17.62
N ARG A 151 -10.34 29.75 -18.19
CA ARG A 151 -9.70 28.55 -18.72
C ARG A 151 -9.37 27.55 -17.61
N ILE A 152 -8.71 27.99 -16.55
CA ILE A 152 -8.35 27.16 -15.42
C ILE A 152 -9.61 26.59 -14.72
N ARG A 153 -10.65 27.39 -14.56
CA ARG A 153 -11.93 26.94 -14.02
C ARG A 153 -12.52 25.79 -14.84
N LYS A 154 -12.54 25.95 -16.16
CA LYS A 154 -13.01 24.91 -17.08
C LYS A 154 -12.17 23.64 -16.99
N ASP A 155 -10.85 23.76 -16.91
CA ASP A 155 -9.93 22.61 -16.80
C ASP A 155 -10.12 21.86 -15.48
N ILE A 156 -10.35 22.57 -14.36
CA ILE A 156 -10.68 21.96 -13.06
C ILE A 156 -12.02 21.22 -13.15
N GLU A 157 -13.08 21.87 -13.67
CA GLU A 157 -14.41 21.25 -13.83
C GLU A 157 -14.33 19.98 -14.69
N GLN A 158 -13.62 20.05 -15.79
CA GLN A 158 -13.39 18.91 -16.67
C GLN A 158 -12.67 17.76 -15.96
N SER A 159 -11.57 18.06 -15.26
CA SER A 159 -10.79 17.08 -14.53
C SER A 159 -11.60 16.38 -13.44
N VAL A 160 -12.42 17.12 -12.68
CA VAL A 160 -13.32 16.57 -11.67
C VAL A 160 -14.38 15.68 -12.31
N ASN A 161 -15.02 16.12 -13.39
CA ASN A 161 -16.02 15.34 -14.10
C ASN A 161 -15.46 14.05 -14.69
N ASP A 162 -14.28 14.10 -15.27
CA ASP A 162 -13.58 12.93 -15.83
C ASP A 162 -13.24 11.91 -14.73
N ALA A 163 -12.75 12.39 -13.59
CA ALA A 163 -12.44 11.54 -12.45
C ALA A 163 -13.69 10.91 -11.83
N CYS A 164 -14.78 11.67 -11.67
CA CYS A 164 -16.07 11.14 -11.22
C CYS A 164 -16.62 10.09 -12.21
N SER A 165 -16.52 10.34 -13.49
CA SER A 165 -16.95 9.40 -14.54
C SER A 165 -16.12 8.12 -14.52
N ALA A 166 -14.82 8.21 -14.30
CA ALA A 166 -13.93 7.06 -14.13
C ALA A 166 -14.29 6.25 -12.88
N ALA A 167 -14.58 6.94 -11.76
CA ALA A 167 -15.01 6.31 -10.51
C ALA A 167 -16.33 5.53 -10.69
N VAL A 168 -17.31 6.10 -11.36
CA VAL A 168 -18.58 5.43 -11.68
C VAL A 168 -18.38 4.22 -12.58
N ARG A 169 -17.55 4.33 -13.62
CA ARG A 169 -17.21 3.18 -14.48
C ARG A 169 -16.54 2.05 -13.68
N SER A 170 -15.63 2.38 -12.80
CA SER A 170 -14.97 1.40 -11.93
C SER A 170 -15.96 0.70 -11.00
N LEU A 171 -16.96 1.43 -10.47
CA LEU A 171 -18.03 0.84 -9.66
C LEU A 171 -18.84 -0.18 -10.46
N TRP A 172 -19.27 0.18 -11.66
CA TRP A 172 -20.01 -0.73 -12.54
C TRP A 172 -19.19 -1.97 -12.92
N GLN A 173 -17.88 -1.81 -13.18
CA GLN A 173 -17.00 -2.93 -13.45
C GLN A 173 -16.93 -3.89 -12.26
N ARG A 174 -16.77 -3.39 -11.03
CA ARG A 174 -16.78 -4.22 -9.83
C ARG A 174 -18.08 -4.99 -9.64
N VAL A 175 -19.22 -4.36 -9.90
CA VAL A 175 -20.53 -5.03 -9.86
C VAL A 175 -20.61 -6.13 -10.91
N HIS A 176 -20.22 -5.83 -12.15
CA HIS A 176 -20.19 -6.80 -13.24
C HIS A 176 -19.32 -8.01 -12.91
N ASP A 177 -18.09 -7.77 -12.43
CA ASP A 177 -17.13 -8.84 -12.08
C ASP A 177 -17.66 -9.72 -10.95
N THR A 178 -18.30 -9.08 -9.94
CA THR A 178 -18.90 -9.81 -8.81
C THR A 178 -20.05 -10.70 -9.27
N VAL A 179 -20.96 -10.16 -10.08
CA VAL A 179 -22.11 -10.92 -10.64
C VAL A 179 -21.61 -12.04 -11.55
N GLY A 180 -20.59 -11.76 -12.40
CA GLY A 180 -19.95 -12.76 -13.26
C GLY A 180 -19.35 -13.90 -12.46
N ALA A 181 -18.60 -13.60 -11.41
CA ALA A 181 -18.03 -14.62 -10.52
C ALA A 181 -19.10 -15.46 -9.79
N MET A 182 -20.21 -14.82 -9.38
CA MET A 182 -21.36 -15.54 -8.80
C MET A 182 -22.02 -16.46 -9.82
N HIS A 183 -22.24 -15.97 -11.05
CA HIS A 183 -22.80 -16.77 -12.13
C HIS A 183 -21.95 -18.01 -12.44
N GLU A 184 -20.64 -17.84 -12.58
CA GLU A 184 -19.73 -18.96 -12.82
C GLU A 184 -19.76 -20.01 -11.71
N ARG A 185 -19.79 -19.59 -10.44
CA ARG A 185 -19.87 -20.49 -9.31
C ARG A 185 -21.17 -21.28 -9.29
N LEU A 186 -22.30 -20.63 -9.54
CA LEU A 186 -23.61 -21.28 -9.59
C LEU A 186 -23.71 -22.27 -10.78
N THR A 187 -23.14 -21.91 -11.92
CA THR A 187 -23.13 -22.78 -13.10
C THR A 187 -22.27 -24.04 -12.88
N LYS A 188 -21.11 -23.90 -12.19
CA LYS A 188 -20.29 -25.06 -11.82
C LYS A 188 -20.99 -25.96 -10.82
N PHE A 189 -21.64 -25.38 -9.81
CA PHE A 189 -22.38 -26.16 -8.80
C PHE A 189 -23.51 -27.00 -9.40
N HIS A 190 -24.18 -26.52 -10.45
CA HIS A 190 -25.23 -27.28 -11.16
C HIS A 190 -24.69 -28.39 -12.08
N LYS A 191 -23.40 -28.39 -12.42
CA LYS A 191 -22.80 -29.45 -13.26
C LYS A 191 -22.31 -30.65 -12.43
N ASP A 192 -22.06 -30.42 -11.14
CA ASP A 192 -21.52 -31.43 -10.21
C ASP A 192 -22.62 -32.06 -9.33
N ALA A 193 -23.88 -31.67 -9.51
CA ALA A 193 -25.08 -32.22 -8.86
C ALA A 193 -25.87 -33.15 -9.78
#